data_d71758af23d5558a85a79bf04c11adfd
#
_entry.id   d71758af23d5558a85a79bf04c11adfd
#
_cell.length_a   1.000
_cell.length_b   1.000
_cell.length_c   1.000
_cell.angle_alpha   90.00
_cell.angle_beta   90.00
_cell.angle_gamma   90.00
#
_symmetry.space_group_name_H-M   'P 1'
#
loop_
_entity.id
_entity.type
_entity.pdbx_description
1 polymer ?
#
loop_
_entity_poly.entity_id
_entity_poly.type
_entity_poly.pdbx_seq_one_letter_code
_entity_poly.pdbx_strand_id
1 'polypeptide(L)'
;MQETIIKRHEVMQTTRNYLVKHRFHEVEIPFLNKSTPEGARDFLVPSRINKGEFYALPQSPQTFKQILMVSGFDRYFNIIKCFRDEDLRNDRQPEFTQIDMEFSFVNQNMVIECIEGLLKEIVKTVKGIEVQTPFPRIGYDEAMERFGKDAPDTRIPFELKTISDIFTNSEFNVFKSTIANGGIIKALPVKDDGKLSRKMVDDYTVWVKTFRAG
;
A
#
# COMPACT_ATOMS: atom_id res chain seq x y z
N MET A 1 -5.66 -19.96 -14.03
CA MET A 1 -4.78 -19.15 -14.93
C MET A 1 -5.58 -18.36 -15.96
N GLN A 2 -6.40 -18.97 -16.83
CA GLN A 2 -7.20 -18.26 -17.85
C GLN A 2 -8.10 -17.18 -17.23
N GLU A 3 -8.85 -17.49 -16.20
CA GLU A 3 -9.70 -16.54 -15.48
C GLU A 3 -8.92 -15.34 -14.94
N THR A 4 -7.73 -15.55 -14.39
CA THR A 4 -6.87 -14.47 -13.87
C THR A 4 -6.41 -13.53 -14.99
N ILE A 5 -6.09 -14.08 -16.17
CA ILE A 5 -5.68 -13.29 -17.33
C ILE A 5 -6.86 -12.46 -17.85
N ILE A 6 -8.07 -13.04 -17.90
CA ILE A 6 -9.28 -12.32 -18.30
C ILE A 6 -9.59 -11.19 -17.31
N LYS A 7 -9.56 -11.46 -16.01
CA LYS A 7 -9.76 -10.43 -14.98
C LYS A 7 -8.74 -9.30 -15.07
N ARG A 8 -7.48 -9.62 -15.36
CA ARG A 8 -6.46 -8.61 -15.61
C ARG A 8 -6.82 -7.72 -16.81
N HIS A 9 -7.29 -8.31 -17.91
CA HIS A 9 -7.76 -7.56 -19.07
C HIS A 9 -8.92 -6.63 -18.69
N GLU A 10 -9.91 -7.12 -17.95
CA GLU A 10 -11.06 -6.34 -17.49
C GLU A 10 -10.63 -5.15 -16.61
N VAL A 11 -9.70 -5.36 -15.69
CA VAL A 11 -9.13 -4.28 -14.86
C VAL A 11 -8.50 -3.20 -15.73
N MET A 12 -7.65 -3.59 -16.69
CA MET A 12 -6.96 -2.63 -17.58
C MET A 12 -7.95 -1.86 -18.44
N GLN A 13 -8.96 -2.54 -19.00
CA GLN A 13 -9.96 -1.91 -19.87
C GLN A 13 -10.87 -0.95 -19.08
N THR A 14 -11.30 -1.37 -17.88
CA THR A 14 -12.11 -0.51 -16.99
C THR A 14 -11.33 0.73 -16.57
N THR A 15 -10.05 0.57 -16.26
CA THR A 15 -9.17 1.69 -15.91
C THR A 15 -9.08 2.69 -17.06
N ARG A 16 -8.84 2.24 -18.29
CA ARG A 16 -8.80 3.12 -19.48
C ARG A 16 -10.11 3.87 -19.66
N ASN A 17 -11.22 3.14 -19.66
CA ASN A 17 -12.55 3.73 -19.84
C ASN A 17 -12.86 4.79 -18.78
N TYR A 18 -12.54 4.50 -17.52
CA TYR A 18 -12.76 5.43 -16.42
C TYR A 18 -11.89 6.68 -16.57
N LEU A 19 -10.59 6.52 -16.76
CA LEU A 19 -9.66 7.65 -16.83
C LEU A 19 -9.90 8.54 -18.05
N VAL A 20 -10.16 7.96 -19.22
CA VAL A 20 -10.50 8.73 -20.42
C VAL A 20 -11.79 9.53 -20.21
N LYS A 21 -12.81 8.94 -19.59
CA LYS A 21 -14.05 9.66 -19.22
C LYS A 21 -13.77 10.84 -18.28
N HIS A 22 -12.74 10.75 -17.44
CA HIS A 22 -12.30 11.80 -16.52
C HIS A 22 -11.23 12.73 -17.14
N ARG A 23 -11.11 12.75 -18.48
CA ARG A 23 -10.22 13.64 -19.27
C ARG A 23 -8.73 13.38 -19.06
N PHE A 24 -8.35 12.15 -18.70
CA PHE A 24 -6.95 11.76 -18.73
C PHE A 24 -6.53 11.34 -20.13
N HIS A 25 -5.31 11.66 -20.48
CA HIS A 25 -4.68 11.22 -21.72
C HIS A 25 -3.74 10.06 -21.42
N GLU A 26 -3.92 8.92 -22.11
CA GLU A 26 -2.97 7.81 -22.06
C GLU A 26 -1.77 8.18 -22.94
N VAL A 27 -0.58 8.27 -22.34
CA VAL A 27 0.63 8.61 -23.08
C VAL A 27 1.67 7.53 -22.86
N GLU A 28 2.06 6.86 -23.95
CA GLU A 28 3.13 5.89 -23.95
C GLU A 28 4.49 6.58 -23.83
N ILE A 29 5.38 5.99 -23.03
CA ILE A 29 6.74 6.51 -22.84
C ILE A 29 7.79 5.46 -23.25
N PRO A 30 9.02 5.87 -23.58
CA PRO A 30 10.10 4.95 -23.87
C PRO A 30 10.48 4.07 -22.69
N PHE A 31 10.81 2.80 -22.96
CA PHE A 31 11.38 1.89 -21.94
C PHE A 31 12.91 2.02 -21.81
N LEU A 32 13.61 2.32 -22.90
CA LEU A 32 15.06 2.47 -22.87
C LEU A 32 15.41 3.90 -22.47
N ASN A 33 15.74 4.08 -21.22
CA ASN A 33 15.95 5.40 -20.61
C ASN A 33 17.37 5.51 -20.03
N LYS A 34 17.69 6.71 -19.58
CA LYS A 34 18.82 6.95 -18.69
C LYS A 34 18.46 6.47 -17.28
N SER A 35 19.43 5.90 -16.56
CA SER A 35 19.29 5.57 -15.15
C SER A 35 18.88 6.79 -14.33
N THR A 36 17.89 6.61 -13.46
CA THR A 36 17.40 7.64 -12.53
C THR A 36 17.39 7.11 -11.11
N PRO A 37 17.82 7.89 -10.11
CA PRO A 37 17.86 7.42 -8.72
C PRO A 37 16.45 7.45 -8.09
N GLU A 38 15.70 6.35 -8.24
CA GLU A 38 14.31 6.23 -7.74
C GLU A 38 14.16 5.27 -6.53
N GLY A 39 15.26 4.91 -5.87
CA GLY A 39 15.24 4.11 -4.64
C GLY A 39 15.50 2.61 -4.80
N ALA A 40 15.21 1.99 -5.93
CA ALA A 40 15.61 0.63 -6.27
C ALA A 40 16.83 0.64 -7.22
N ARG A 41 17.43 -0.52 -7.46
CA ARG A 41 18.45 -0.68 -8.51
C ARG A 41 17.77 -0.83 -9.86
N ASP A 42 18.41 -0.29 -10.89
CA ASP A 42 17.94 -0.40 -12.27
C ASP A 42 18.37 -1.71 -12.91
N PHE A 43 17.52 -2.29 -13.75
CA PHE A 43 17.95 -3.26 -14.74
C PHE A 43 18.61 -2.53 -15.90
N LEU A 44 19.85 -2.88 -16.20
CA LEU A 44 20.64 -2.24 -17.25
C LEU A 44 20.61 -3.05 -18.54
N VAL A 45 20.47 -2.34 -19.65
CA VAL A 45 20.53 -2.90 -21.00
C VAL A 45 21.76 -2.34 -21.70
N PRO A 46 22.78 -3.17 -22.02
CA PRO A 46 24.00 -2.67 -22.66
C PRO A 46 23.72 -2.11 -24.05
N SER A 47 24.32 -0.96 -24.36
CA SER A 47 24.27 -0.37 -25.70
C SER A 47 25.21 -1.12 -26.66
N ARG A 48 24.66 -1.61 -27.76
CA ARG A 48 25.50 -2.22 -28.81
C ARG A 48 26.29 -1.18 -29.61
N ILE A 49 25.73 0.02 -29.74
CA ILE A 49 26.30 1.11 -30.55
C ILE A 49 27.37 1.86 -29.78
N ASN A 50 27.11 2.17 -28.52
CA ASN A 50 28.01 2.95 -27.66
C ASN A 50 28.68 2.01 -26.65
N LYS A 51 29.94 1.64 -26.90
CA LYS A 51 30.68 0.73 -26.04
C LYS A 51 30.88 1.30 -24.64
N GLY A 52 30.50 0.54 -23.61
CA GLY A 52 30.63 0.93 -22.20
C GLY A 52 29.43 1.75 -21.69
N GLU A 53 28.44 2.04 -22.51
CA GLU A 53 27.21 2.71 -22.12
C GLU A 53 26.03 1.75 -22.00
N PHE A 54 25.05 2.14 -21.16
CA PHE A 54 23.88 1.32 -20.84
C PHE A 54 22.62 2.20 -20.86
N TYR A 55 21.54 1.58 -21.30
CA TYR A 55 20.20 2.04 -20.99
C TYR A 55 19.73 1.44 -19.67
N ALA A 56 18.80 2.08 -19.00
CA ALA A 56 18.08 1.52 -17.86
C ALA A 56 16.62 1.27 -18.21
N LEU A 57 16.06 0.17 -17.68
CA LEU A 57 14.62 -0.06 -17.73
C LEU A 57 13.92 0.79 -16.65
N PRO A 58 12.74 1.35 -16.93
CA PRO A 58 12.10 2.30 -16.01
C PRO A 58 11.62 1.62 -14.73
N GLN A 59 11.94 2.22 -13.59
CA GLN A 59 11.37 1.88 -12.29
C GLN A 59 9.96 2.46 -12.12
N SER A 60 9.73 3.62 -12.75
CA SER A 60 8.46 4.32 -12.90
C SER A 60 8.58 5.33 -14.06
N PRO A 61 7.48 5.87 -14.57
CA PRO A 61 7.52 6.90 -15.62
C PRO A 61 7.80 8.32 -15.08
N GLN A 62 8.40 8.47 -13.90
CA GLN A 62 8.47 9.72 -13.13
C GLN A 62 8.97 10.92 -13.92
N THR A 63 10.09 10.79 -14.62
CA THR A 63 10.67 11.89 -15.40
C THR A 63 9.74 12.35 -16.53
N PHE A 64 9.14 11.41 -17.25
CA PHE A 64 8.29 11.72 -18.40
C PHE A 64 6.97 12.35 -17.99
N LYS A 65 6.30 11.84 -16.96
CA LYS A 65 5.06 12.43 -16.49
C LYS A 65 5.24 13.85 -15.96
N GLN A 66 6.36 14.14 -15.29
CA GLN A 66 6.69 15.51 -14.88
C GLN A 66 6.91 16.43 -16.09
N ILE A 67 7.64 15.98 -17.11
CA ILE A 67 7.83 16.74 -18.35
C ILE A 67 6.49 17.00 -19.04
N LEU A 68 5.58 16.02 -19.07
CA LEU A 68 4.24 16.20 -19.62
C LEU A 68 3.44 17.28 -18.87
N MET A 69 3.51 17.29 -17.52
CA MET A 69 2.85 18.35 -16.72
C MET A 69 3.45 19.73 -17.04
N VAL A 70 4.76 19.84 -17.13
CA VAL A 70 5.45 21.11 -17.53
C VAL A 70 5.06 21.53 -18.95
N SER A 71 4.79 20.56 -19.83
CA SER A 71 4.38 20.80 -21.22
C SER A 71 2.90 21.18 -21.37
N GLY A 72 2.15 21.27 -20.28
CA GLY A 72 0.75 21.69 -20.27
C GLY A 72 -0.28 20.56 -20.31
N PHE A 73 0.13 19.31 -20.05
CA PHE A 73 -0.83 18.23 -19.80
C PHE A 73 -1.38 18.36 -18.38
N ASP A 74 -2.69 18.46 -18.24
CA ASP A 74 -3.32 18.54 -16.92
C ASP A 74 -3.56 17.17 -16.29
N ARG A 75 -3.76 16.14 -17.10
CA ARG A 75 -4.12 14.79 -16.64
C ARG A 75 -3.51 13.75 -17.55
N TYR A 76 -2.56 13.05 -17.03
CA TYR A 76 -1.84 11.96 -17.68
C TYR A 76 -2.14 10.64 -16.97
N PHE A 77 -2.19 9.56 -17.73
CA PHE A 77 -2.04 8.21 -17.20
C PHE A 77 -1.32 7.29 -18.17
N ASN A 78 -0.79 6.20 -17.64
CA ASN A 78 -0.28 5.09 -18.42
C ASN A 78 -0.46 3.77 -17.63
N ILE A 79 -0.74 2.68 -18.34
CA ILE A 79 -0.72 1.32 -17.78
C ILE A 79 0.58 0.68 -18.25
N ILE A 80 1.63 0.85 -17.46
CA ILE A 80 3.01 0.63 -17.87
C ILE A 80 3.70 -0.50 -17.10
N LYS A 81 4.59 -1.21 -17.78
CA LYS A 81 5.56 -2.12 -17.16
C LYS A 81 6.66 -1.34 -16.45
N CYS A 82 6.94 -1.75 -15.22
CA CYS A 82 8.02 -1.21 -14.41
C CYS A 82 8.93 -2.33 -13.93
N PHE A 83 10.18 -1.97 -13.69
CA PHE A 83 11.24 -2.92 -13.39
C PHE A 83 12.05 -2.43 -12.18
N ARG A 84 12.24 -3.29 -11.19
CA ARG A 84 13.05 -2.97 -10.00
C ARG A 84 13.89 -4.17 -9.61
N ASP A 85 15.20 -3.98 -9.58
CA ASP A 85 16.15 -5.01 -9.13
C ASP A 85 16.35 -4.88 -7.62
N GLU A 86 15.40 -5.45 -6.87
CA GLU A 86 15.39 -5.46 -5.42
C GLU A 86 14.97 -6.83 -4.87
N ASP A 87 15.17 -7.04 -3.57
CA ASP A 87 14.83 -8.30 -2.91
C ASP A 87 13.32 -8.58 -3.02
N LEU A 88 12.99 -9.79 -3.46
CA LEU A 88 11.61 -10.23 -3.64
C LEU A 88 10.94 -10.44 -2.29
N ARG A 89 9.67 -10.03 -2.20
CA ARG A 89 8.76 -10.33 -1.10
C ARG A 89 7.56 -11.08 -1.64
N ASN A 90 6.70 -11.60 -0.77
CA ASN A 90 5.55 -12.42 -1.18
C ASN A 90 4.67 -11.82 -2.27
N ASP A 91 4.54 -10.50 -2.30
CA ASP A 91 3.68 -9.73 -3.22
C ASP A 91 4.46 -8.89 -4.23
N ARG A 92 5.81 -8.98 -4.26
CA ARG A 92 6.66 -8.17 -5.13
C ARG A 92 7.35 -9.01 -6.18
N GLN A 93 7.31 -8.50 -7.41
CA GLN A 93 7.98 -9.06 -8.57
C GLN A 93 8.95 -8.03 -9.16
N PRO A 94 10.08 -8.46 -9.75
CA PRO A 94 11.05 -7.54 -10.37
C PRO A 94 10.48 -6.82 -11.60
N GLU A 95 9.49 -7.43 -12.24
CA GLU A 95 8.69 -6.85 -13.32
C GLU A 95 7.22 -6.83 -12.92
N PHE A 96 6.60 -5.66 -12.94
CA PHE A 96 5.21 -5.49 -12.57
C PHE A 96 4.54 -4.41 -13.44
N THR A 97 3.22 -4.29 -13.35
CA THR A 97 2.48 -3.26 -14.08
C THR A 97 1.93 -2.23 -13.11
N GLN A 98 2.14 -0.96 -13.41
CA GLN A 98 1.53 0.15 -12.70
C GLN A 98 0.39 0.76 -13.51
N ILE A 99 -0.67 1.20 -12.83
CA ILE A 99 -1.55 2.24 -13.30
C ILE A 99 -0.95 3.53 -12.75
N ASP A 100 -0.22 4.23 -13.59
CA ASP A 100 0.45 5.46 -13.22
C ASP A 100 -0.36 6.67 -13.68
N MET A 101 -0.50 7.67 -12.81
CA MET A 101 -1.30 8.87 -13.07
C MET A 101 -0.58 10.10 -12.55
N GLU A 102 -0.73 11.22 -13.27
CA GLU A 102 -0.25 12.52 -12.83
C GLU A 102 -1.32 13.57 -13.09
N PHE A 103 -1.48 14.50 -12.14
CA PHE A 103 -2.45 15.58 -12.21
C PHE A 103 -1.79 16.92 -11.97
N SER A 104 -2.21 17.96 -12.68
CA SER A 104 -1.91 19.35 -12.38
C SER A 104 -3.08 20.03 -11.67
N PHE A 105 -2.80 21.05 -10.86
CA PHE A 105 -3.78 21.94 -10.26
C PHE A 105 -4.85 21.24 -9.39
N VAL A 106 -4.47 20.18 -8.68
CA VAL A 106 -5.37 19.42 -7.81
C VAL A 106 -4.93 19.43 -6.36
N ASN A 107 -5.87 19.24 -5.45
CA ASN A 107 -5.62 19.00 -4.05
C ASN A 107 -5.78 17.51 -3.69
N GLN A 108 -5.41 17.15 -2.48
CA GLN A 108 -5.46 15.79 -1.98
C GLN A 108 -6.85 15.14 -2.14
N ASN A 109 -7.93 15.88 -1.82
CA ASN A 109 -9.28 15.32 -1.89
C ASN A 109 -9.68 14.96 -3.32
N MET A 110 -9.35 15.81 -4.29
CA MET A 110 -9.62 15.54 -5.71
C MET A 110 -8.91 14.27 -6.21
N VAL A 111 -7.67 14.04 -5.76
CA VAL A 111 -6.94 12.80 -6.09
C VAL A 111 -7.62 11.59 -5.47
N ILE A 112 -7.97 11.66 -4.18
CA ILE A 112 -8.63 10.57 -3.46
C ILE A 112 -9.99 10.23 -4.11
N GLU A 113 -10.82 11.22 -4.40
CA GLU A 113 -12.13 11.02 -5.05
C GLU A 113 -11.99 10.33 -6.41
N CYS A 114 -10.99 10.71 -7.20
CA CYS A 114 -10.73 10.07 -8.48
C CYS A 114 -10.32 8.61 -8.31
N ILE A 115 -9.42 8.31 -7.37
CA ILE A 115 -8.96 6.94 -7.09
C ILE A 115 -10.08 6.08 -6.50
N GLU A 116 -10.85 6.59 -5.55
CA GLU A 116 -12.00 5.88 -4.98
C GLU A 116 -13.03 5.51 -6.06
N GLY A 117 -13.32 6.44 -6.96
CA GLY A 117 -14.21 6.19 -8.10
C GLY A 117 -13.67 5.14 -9.05
N LEU A 118 -12.37 5.17 -9.36
CA LEU A 118 -11.71 4.16 -10.18
C LEU A 118 -11.79 2.76 -9.52
N LEU A 119 -11.44 2.66 -8.25
CA LEU A 119 -11.49 1.40 -7.50
C LEU A 119 -12.91 0.84 -7.42
N LYS A 120 -13.91 1.70 -7.19
CA LYS A 120 -15.33 1.32 -7.21
C LYS A 120 -15.72 0.68 -8.53
N GLU A 121 -15.38 1.31 -9.67
CA GLU A 121 -15.69 0.77 -11.00
C GLU A 121 -14.95 -0.55 -11.28
N ILE A 122 -13.69 -0.66 -10.91
CA ILE A 122 -12.91 -1.90 -11.08
C ILE A 122 -13.54 -3.05 -10.28
N VAL A 123 -13.83 -2.82 -8.98
CA VAL A 123 -14.40 -3.87 -8.11
C VAL A 123 -15.78 -4.28 -8.61
N LYS A 124 -16.61 -3.33 -9.04
CA LYS A 124 -17.92 -3.61 -9.64
C LYS A 124 -17.79 -4.47 -10.90
N THR A 125 -16.89 -4.11 -11.82
CA THR A 125 -16.71 -4.83 -13.08
C THR A 125 -16.18 -6.25 -12.86
N VAL A 126 -15.14 -6.40 -12.01
CA VAL A 126 -14.40 -7.67 -11.87
C VAL A 126 -15.05 -8.62 -10.85
N LYS A 127 -15.72 -8.09 -9.84
CA LYS A 127 -16.31 -8.86 -8.73
C LYS A 127 -17.82 -8.80 -8.66
N GLY A 128 -18.48 -7.88 -9.36
CA GLY A 128 -19.91 -7.63 -9.23
C GLY A 128 -20.33 -7.03 -7.89
N ILE A 129 -19.39 -6.46 -7.14
CA ILE A 129 -19.62 -5.92 -5.79
C ILE A 129 -19.70 -4.39 -5.85
N GLU A 130 -20.75 -3.83 -5.28
CA GLU A 130 -20.88 -2.38 -5.08
C GLU A 130 -20.11 -1.98 -3.82
N VAL A 131 -19.04 -1.20 -3.99
CA VAL A 131 -18.25 -0.66 -2.90
C VAL A 131 -18.78 0.71 -2.51
N GLN A 132 -18.94 0.96 -1.22
CA GLN A 132 -19.36 2.26 -0.70
C GLN A 132 -18.18 3.24 -0.72
N THR A 133 -18.43 4.46 -1.14
CA THR A 133 -17.49 5.58 -1.10
C THR A 133 -18.14 6.77 -0.40
N PRO A 134 -17.39 7.65 0.29
CA PRO A 134 -15.94 7.60 0.43
C PRO A 134 -15.47 6.46 1.32
N PHE A 135 -14.23 5.98 1.10
CA PHE A 135 -13.62 4.99 1.97
C PHE A 135 -13.35 5.57 3.35
N PRO A 136 -13.44 4.76 4.43
CA PRO A 136 -13.06 5.20 5.77
C PRO A 136 -11.61 5.70 5.78
N ARG A 137 -11.41 6.85 6.42
CA ARG A 137 -10.09 7.45 6.59
C ARG A 137 -9.67 7.33 8.04
N ILE A 138 -8.49 6.77 8.28
CA ILE A 138 -7.92 6.59 9.60
C ILE A 138 -6.60 7.37 9.64
N GLY A 139 -6.43 8.24 10.64
CA GLY A 139 -5.18 8.96 10.84
C GLY A 139 -4.05 8.02 11.27
N TYR A 140 -2.81 8.39 11.01
CA TYR A 140 -1.65 7.56 11.36
C TYR A 140 -1.61 7.22 12.84
N ASP A 141 -1.76 8.21 13.72
CA ASP A 141 -1.73 8.01 15.18
C ASP A 141 -2.88 7.12 15.64
N GLU A 142 -4.07 7.29 15.07
CA GLU A 142 -5.23 6.43 15.32
C GLU A 142 -4.98 4.99 14.85
N ALA A 143 -4.38 4.80 13.68
CA ALA A 143 -4.05 3.48 13.16
C ALA A 143 -3.05 2.76 14.07
N MET A 144 -2.00 3.47 14.49
CA MET A 144 -1.01 2.94 15.42
C MET A 144 -1.59 2.68 16.81
N GLU A 145 -2.48 3.55 17.30
CA GLU A 145 -3.12 3.37 18.60
C GLU A 145 -4.05 2.16 18.63
N ARG A 146 -4.90 2.00 17.61
CA ARG A 146 -5.93 0.95 17.56
C ARG A 146 -5.41 -0.38 17.03
N PHE A 147 -4.47 -0.38 16.10
CA PHE A 147 -4.05 -1.58 15.38
C PHE A 147 -2.54 -1.88 15.49
N GLY A 148 -1.74 -0.92 15.96
CA GLY A 148 -0.28 -1.07 16.01
C GLY A 148 0.39 -1.13 14.63
N LYS A 149 -0.33 -0.68 13.59
CA LYS A 149 0.12 -0.76 12.19
C LYS A 149 -0.48 0.39 11.37
N ASP A 150 0.33 0.98 10.50
CA ASP A 150 -0.04 2.09 9.61
C ASP A 150 -1.02 1.71 8.47
N ALA A 151 -1.09 0.43 8.13
CA ALA A 151 -2.01 -0.10 7.12
C ALA A 151 -2.78 -1.31 7.68
N PRO A 152 -3.76 -1.08 8.59
CA PRO A 152 -4.49 -2.15 9.25
C PRO A 152 -5.47 -2.85 8.30
N ASP A 153 -5.61 -4.16 8.47
CA ASP A 153 -6.72 -4.92 7.87
C ASP A 153 -7.96 -4.81 8.76
N THR A 154 -8.85 -3.90 8.42
CA THR A 154 -10.08 -3.63 9.21
C THR A 154 -11.13 -4.76 9.15
N ARG A 155 -10.90 -5.81 8.36
CA ARG A 155 -11.71 -7.05 8.40
C ARG A 155 -11.46 -7.84 9.67
N ILE A 156 -10.31 -7.62 10.32
CA ILE A 156 -9.95 -8.23 11.59
C ILE A 156 -10.59 -7.38 12.70
N PRO A 157 -11.57 -7.91 13.46
CA PRO A 157 -12.38 -7.12 14.40
C PRO A 157 -11.69 -6.86 15.76
N PHE A 158 -10.38 -7.03 15.83
CA PHE A 158 -9.62 -6.85 17.07
C PHE A 158 -8.88 -5.52 17.05
N GLU A 159 -9.10 -4.74 18.09
CA GLU A 159 -8.41 -3.46 18.30
C GLU A 159 -7.66 -3.47 19.62
N LEU A 160 -6.48 -2.90 19.62
CA LEU A 160 -5.74 -2.62 20.84
C LEU A 160 -6.48 -1.59 21.68
N LYS A 161 -6.49 -1.76 22.98
CA LYS A 161 -7.03 -0.78 23.93
C LYS A 161 -5.94 -0.36 24.91
N THR A 162 -5.71 0.92 25.05
CA THR A 162 -4.81 1.44 26.08
C THR A 162 -5.52 1.33 27.42
N ILE A 163 -4.88 0.64 28.35
CA ILE A 163 -5.42 0.34 29.69
C ILE A 163 -4.51 0.83 30.81
N SER A 164 -3.50 1.64 30.49
CA SER A 164 -2.55 2.18 31.47
C SER A 164 -3.20 2.84 32.67
N ASP A 165 -4.28 3.63 32.44
CA ASP A 165 -4.97 4.35 33.48
C ASP A 165 -5.60 3.44 34.54
N ILE A 166 -6.05 2.25 34.12
CA ILE A 166 -6.67 1.26 35.03
C ILE A 166 -5.64 0.72 36.02
N PHE A 167 -4.37 0.68 35.63
CA PHE A 167 -3.29 0.08 36.39
C PHE A 167 -2.36 1.09 37.08
N THR A 168 -2.72 2.37 37.11
CA THR A 168 -1.91 3.42 37.74
C THR A 168 -1.59 3.12 39.20
N ASN A 169 -2.54 2.52 39.94
CA ASN A 169 -2.38 2.14 41.34
C ASN A 169 -2.17 0.61 41.55
N SER A 170 -1.77 -0.09 40.51
CA SER A 170 -1.57 -1.52 40.57
C SER A 170 -0.33 -1.88 41.43
N GLU A 171 -0.46 -2.89 42.28
CA GLU A 171 0.68 -3.46 43.01
C GLU A 171 1.49 -4.46 42.16
N PHE A 172 1.02 -4.79 40.94
CA PHE A 172 1.72 -5.71 40.05
C PHE A 172 2.98 -5.05 39.50
N ASN A 173 4.13 -5.50 39.92
CA ASN A 173 5.42 -4.87 39.70
C ASN A 173 5.72 -4.57 38.23
N VAL A 174 5.33 -5.46 37.28
CA VAL A 174 5.55 -5.28 35.86
C VAL A 174 4.81 -4.06 35.35
N PHE A 175 3.52 -3.92 35.67
CA PHE A 175 2.71 -2.78 35.25
C PHE A 175 3.16 -1.48 35.89
N LYS A 176 3.46 -1.55 37.20
CA LYS A 176 3.97 -0.40 37.98
C LYS A 176 5.27 0.14 37.40
N SER A 177 6.23 -0.72 37.08
CA SER A 177 7.52 -0.32 36.52
C SER A 177 7.35 0.22 35.08
N THR A 178 6.48 -0.40 34.28
CA THR A 178 6.19 0.07 32.90
C THR A 178 5.64 1.50 32.92
N ILE A 179 4.64 1.77 33.76
CA ILE A 179 4.03 3.11 33.86
C ILE A 179 5.03 4.12 34.44
N ALA A 180 5.77 3.75 35.48
CA ALA A 180 6.78 4.63 36.09
C ALA A 180 7.89 5.05 35.10
N ASN A 181 8.20 4.20 34.14
CA ASN A 181 9.17 4.47 33.07
C ASN A 181 8.56 5.15 31.84
N GLY A 182 7.31 5.62 31.90
CA GLY A 182 6.60 6.27 30.78
C GLY A 182 6.14 5.31 29.69
N GLY A 183 6.13 4.01 29.96
CA GLY A 183 5.61 2.99 29.04
C GLY A 183 4.08 2.95 29.03
N ILE A 184 3.53 2.25 28.04
CA ILE A 184 2.09 2.11 27.81
C ILE A 184 1.70 0.64 27.98
N ILE A 185 0.57 0.39 28.66
CA ILE A 185 -0.03 -0.94 28.75
C ILE A 185 -1.19 -1.01 27.79
N LYS A 186 -1.12 -1.94 26.83
CA LYS A 186 -2.19 -2.20 25.86
C LYS A 186 -2.77 -3.60 26.05
N ALA A 187 -4.06 -3.73 25.86
CA ALA A 187 -4.77 -5.00 25.83
C ALA A 187 -5.35 -5.25 24.46
N LEU A 188 -5.36 -6.50 24.04
CA LEU A 188 -6.10 -6.98 22.89
C LEU A 188 -7.30 -7.79 23.41
N PRO A 189 -8.53 -7.23 23.41
CA PRO A 189 -9.69 -7.96 23.83
C PRO A 189 -10.07 -9.03 22.82
N VAL A 190 -10.08 -10.27 23.23
CA VAL A 190 -10.51 -11.41 22.42
C VAL A 190 -11.84 -11.91 22.97
N LYS A 191 -12.86 -12.05 22.13
CA LYS A 191 -14.09 -12.72 22.53
C LYS A 191 -13.78 -14.19 22.77
N ASP A 192 -13.84 -14.58 24.04
CA ASP A 192 -13.70 -15.98 24.42
C ASP A 192 -15.08 -16.65 24.40
N ASP A 193 -15.23 -17.60 23.48
CA ASP A 193 -16.40 -18.48 23.37
C ASP A 193 -16.13 -19.84 24.07
N GLY A 194 -15.21 -19.88 25.03
CA GLY A 194 -14.80 -21.06 25.77
C GLY A 194 -13.74 -21.91 25.07
N LYS A 195 -13.15 -21.41 23.99
CA LYS A 195 -12.12 -22.13 23.21
C LYS A 195 -10.69 -21.83 23.66
N LEU A 196 -10.45 -20.73 24.39
CA LEU A 196 -9.14 -20.37 24.89
C LEU A 196 -8.77 -21.18 26.15
N SER A 197 -7.94 -22.19 25.98
CA SER A 197 -7.36 -22.92 27.12
C SER A 197 -6.18 -22.16 27.72
N ARG A 198 -5.90 -22.42 29.01
CA ARG A 198 -4.72 -21.85 29.71
C ARG A 198 -3.42 -22.17 28.95
N LYS A 199 -3.29 -23.39 28.42
CA LYS A 199 -2.14 -23.78 27.62
C LYS A 199 -1.98 -22.89 26.37
N MET A 200 -3.07 -22.58 25.67
CA MET A 200 -3.02 -21.67 24.50
C MET A 200 -2.55 -20.27 24.90
N VAL A 201 -2.98 -19.76 26.05
CA VAL A 201 -2.52 -18.45 26.55
C VAL A 201 -1.02 -18.49 26.85
N ASP A 202 -0.54 -19.56 27.46
CA ASP A 202 0.89 -19.74 27.74
C ASP A 202 1.69 -19.85 26.42
N ASP A 203 1.20 -20.61 25.44
CA ASP A 203 1.81 -20.73 24.12
C ASP A 203 1.86 -19.38 23.38
N TYR A 204 0.78 -18.59 23.43
CA TYR A 204 0.76 -17.23 22.89
C TYR A 204 1.75 -16.30 23.61
N THR A 205 1.89 -16.44 24.93
CA THR A 205 2.85 -15.64 25.70
C THR A 205 4.29 -15.93 25.25
N VAL A 206 4.62 -17.17 24.97
CA VAL A 206 5.93 -17.54 24.40
C VAL A 206 6.08 -17.00 22.99
N TRP A 207 5.05 -17.14 22.17
CA TRP A 207 5.08 -16.71 20.76
C TRP A 207 5.24 -15.20 20.61
N VAL A 208 4.49 -14.37 21.35
CA VAL A 208 4.60 -12.92 21.25
C VAL A 208 5.96 -12.37 21.67
N LYS A 209 6.67 -13.07 22.57
CA LYS A 209 8.04 -12.69 22.93
C LYS A 209 9.01 -12.74 21.75
N THR A 210 8.76 -13.60 20.76
CA THR A 210 9.59 -13.65 19.54
C THR A 210 9.49 -12.36 18.73
N PHE A 211 8.42 -11.58 18.92
CA PHE A 211 8.20 -10.26 18.33
C PHE A 211 8.58 -9.11 19.27
N ARG A 212 9.32 -9.39 20.35
CA ARG A 212 9.77 -8.41 21.35
C ARG A 212 8.61 -7.75 22.14
N ALA A 213 7.46 -8.40 22.24
CA ALA A 213 6.45 -7.99 23.21
C ALA A 213 6.97 -8.23 24.63
N GLY A 214 6.91 -7.18 25.45
CA GLY A 214 7.39 -7.19 26.85
C GLY A 214 6.38 -7.79 27.81
#